data_c0e426656b05e7887f7d5458fd688177
#
_entry.id   c0e426656b05e7887f7d5458fd688177
#
_cell.length_a   1.000
_cell.length_b   1.000
_cell.length_c   1.000
_cell.angle_alpha   90.00
_cell.angle_beta   90.00
_cell.angle_gamma   90.00
#
_symmetry.space_group_name_H-M   'P 1'
#
loop_
_entity.id
_entity.type
_entity.pdbx_description
1 polymer ?
#
loop_
_entity_poly.entity_id
_entity_poly.type
_entity_poly.pdbx_seq_one_letter_code
_entity_poly.pdbx_strand_id
1 'polypeptide(L)'
;LPNIKDIQLPYHLYSQEDIQNRLVYVEVSRGCPYRCEYCLSSLDKSVRTFDLDLFINEMQKLIDRGARVFKFIDRTFNLSIPICTQILEFFLNHIELDLFLHFEMVPDRLPSEIRDLIKKFPHGSIQFEVGIQTWNPEVAKNVSRRNDLTKVKENFYFLANETGVHTHADLIVGLPGENIQSFAHGFDELYRLGPDEIQVGILKRLKGTPITRHDQNFQMVYSEDPPFQILKTKDVSFEEMQKMNRFAKYWDLIANSGQFKQTMKLIEELSQSTESKSLFWTIFRLSE
;
A
#
# COMPACT_ATOMS: atom_id res chain seq x y z
N LEU A 1 10.23 -23.44 9.57
CA LEU A 1 9.29 -23.18 8.48
C LEU A 1 9.38 -24.34 7.48
N PRO A 2 8.25 -24.77 6.86
CA PRO A 2 8.29 -25.80 5.82
C PRO A 2 9.12 -25.33 4.61
N ASN A 3 9.69 -26.28 3.89
CA ASN A 3 10.39 -25.95 2.64
C ASN A 3 9.32 -25.53 1.61
N ILE A 4 9.53 -24.37 0.97
CA ILE A 4 8.56 -23.84 0.01
C ILE A 4 8.34 -24.77 -1.19
N LYS A 5 9.36 -25.59 -1.52
CA LYS A 5 9.28 -26.59 -2.61
C LYS A 5 8.34 -27.74 -2.31
N ASP A 6 8.04 -27.96 -1.02
CA ASP A 6 7.12 -29.03 -0.58
C ASP A 6 5.66 -28.53 -0.49
N ILE A 7 5.43 -27.25 -0.74
CA ILE A 7 4.11 -26.64 -0.69
C ILE A 7 3.47 -26.72 -2.07
N GLN A 8 2.34 -27.38 -2.15
CA GLN A 8 1.52 -27.42 -3.37
C GLN A 8 0.78 -26.10 -3.56
N LEU A 9 0.79 -25.55 -4.77
CA LEU A 9 0.01 -24.38 -5.11
C LEU A 9 -1.49 -24.72 -5.11
N PRO A 10 -2.35 -23.97 -4.38
CA PRO A 10 -3.72 -24.36 -4.11
C PRO A 10 -4.73 -23.93 -5.19
N TYR A 11 -4.28 -23.43 -6.33
CA TYR A 11 -5.12 -22.72 -7.30
C TYR A 11 -6.17 -23.62 -7.99
N HIS A 12 -5.94 -24.93 -8.01
CA HIS A 12 -6.93 -25.91 -8.47
C HIS A 12 -8.16 -25.96 -7.56
N LEU A 13 -8.08 -25.50 -6.31
CA LEU A 13 -9.18 -25.47 -5.35
C LEU A 13 -10.18 -24.33 -5.60
N TYR A 14 -9.82 -23.30 -6.37
CA TYR A 14 -10.80 -22.29 -6.77
C TYR A 14 -11.91 -22.96 -7.58
N SER A 15 -13.15 -22.81 -7.13
CA SER A 15 -14.32 -23.23 -7.89
C SER A 15 -14.56 -22.31 -9.09
N GLN A 16 -15.44 -22.71 -10.01
CA GLN A 16 -15.81 -21.84 -11.13
C GLN A 16 -16.56 -20.60 -10.63
N GLU A 17 -17.34 -20.73 -9.56
CA GLU A 17 -18.03 -19.62 -8.90
C GLU A 17 -17.03 -18.61 -8.29
N ASP A 18 -15.96 -19.08 -7.64
CA ASP A 18 -14.91 -18.22 -7.09
C ASP A 18 -14.23 -17.41 -8.20
N ILE A 19 -13.86 -18.08 -9.29
CA ILE A 19 -13.18 -17.46 -10.43
C ILE A 19 -14.03 -16.36 -11.09
N GLN A 20 -15.33 -16.56 -11.17
CA GLN A 20 -16.25 -15.64 -11.82
C GLN A 20 -16.62 -14.43 -10.94
N ASN A 21 -16.66 -14.60 -9.61
CA ASN A 21 -17.27 -13.63 -8.70
C ASN A 21 -16.33 -13.07 -7.64
N ARG A 22 -15.08 -13.54 -7.55
CA ARG A 22 -14.13 -13.15 -6.51
C ARG A 22 -12.77 -12.74 -7.06
N LEU A 23 -12.02 -12.01 -6.24
CA LEU A 23 -10.59 -11.79 -6.46
C LEU A 23 -9.84 -13.12 -6.33
N VAL A 24 -9.03 -13.47 -7.32
CA VAL A 24 -8.16 -14.64 -7.25
C VAL A 24 -6.85 -14.21 -6.57
N TYR A 25 -6.64 -14.69 -5.34
CA TYR A 25 -5.41 -14.42 -4.61
C TYR A 25 -4.31 -15.38 -5.07
N VAL A 26 -3.16 -14.81 -5.43
CA VAL A 26 -2.00 -15.56 -5.90
C VAL A 26 -0.73 -15.13 -5.18
N GLU A 27 0.26 -16.01 -5.09
CA GLU A 27 1.50 -15.77 -4.37
C GLU A 27 2.67 -16.43 -5.12
N VAL A 28 3.70 -15.64 -5.45
CA VAL A 28 4.93 -16.14 -6.06
C VAL A 28 6.08 -16.19 -5.06
N SER A 29 6.00 -15.43 -3.96
CA SER A 29 7.02 -15.43 -2.92
C SER A 29 6.43 -15.23 -1.52
N ARG A 30 7.11 -15.77 -0.51
CA ARG A 30 6.80 -15.59 0.92
C ARG A 30 7.95 -14.96 1.66
N GLY A 31 7.59 -14.13 2.67
CA GLY A 31 8.53 -13.39 3.49
C GLY A 31 8.75 -11.98 2.99
N CYS A 32 9.43 -11.17 3.81
CA CYS A 32 9.75 -9.77 3.49
C CYS A 32 11.13 -9.43 4.05
N PRO A 33 12.09 -8.92 3.26
CA PRO A 33 13.43 -8.61 3.74
C PRO A 33 13.46 -7.34 4.61
N TYR A 34 12.41 -6.55 4.55
CA TYR A 34 12.28 -5.32 5.33
C TYR A 34 11.92 -5.62 6.79
N ARG A 35 12.23 -4.67 7.66
CA ARG A 35 12.14 -4.85 9.12
C ARG A 35 11.14 -3.87 9.75
N CYS A 36 10.13 -3.46 9.01
CA CYS A 36 9.13 -2.52 9.50
C CYS A 36 8.47 -3.06 10.78
N GLU A 37 8.59 -2.33 11.90
CA GLU A 37 8.30 -2.84 13.24
C GLU A 37 6.82 -2.99 13.55
N TYR A 38 5.96 -2.36 12.77
CA TYR A 38 4.50 -2.50 12.85
C TYR A 38 3.95 -3.67 12.01
N CYS A 39 4.80 -4.30 11.17
CA CYS A 39 4.34 -5.26 10.17
C CYS A 39 4.62 -6.71 10.57
N LEU A 40 3.61 -7.60 10.49
CA LEU A 40 3.77 -9.03 10.75
C LEU A 40 4.72 -9.71 9.75
N SER A 41 4.74 -9.24 8.51
CA SER A 41 5.61 -9.82 7.46
C SER A 41 7.11 -9.63 7.75
N SER A 42 7.47 -8.66 8.59
CA SER A 42 8.85 -8.46 9.03
C SER A 42 9.37 -9.54 9.98
N LEU A 43 8.49 -10.41 10.47
CA LEU A 43 8.85 -11.54 11.34
C LEU A 43 9.45 -12.71 10.54
N ASP A 44 9.10 -12.86 9.25
CA ASP A 44 9.73 -13.81 8.32
C ASP A 44 10.61 -13.05 7.33
N LYS A 45 11.89 -12.94 7.67
CA LYS A 45 12.87 -12.12 6.93
C LYS A 45 13.45 -12.83 5.69
N SER A 46 13.22 -14.13 5.58
CA SER A 46 13.71 -14.92 4.45
C SER A 46 12.69 -14.92 3.33
N VAL A 47 13.00 -14.21 2.24
CA VAL A 47 12.16 -14.31 1.04
C VAL A 47 12.45 -15.62 0.34
N ARG A 48 11.39 -16.40 0.13
CA ARG A 48 11.44 -17.70 -0.54
C ARG A 48 10.47 -17.66 -1.70
N THR A 49 10.92 -18.02 -2.88
CA THR A 49 10.10 -18.02 -4.09
C THR A 49 9.65 -19.43 -4.42
N PHE A 50 8.41 -19.56 -4.90
CA PHE A 50 7.94 -20.76 -5.57
C PHE A 50 8.67 -20.95 -6.90
N ASP A 51 8.59 -22.15 -7.46
CA ASP A 51 9.05 -22.37 -8.81
C ASP A 51 8.23 -21.50 -9.79
N LEU A 52 8.93 -20.64 -10.53
CA LEU A 52 8.27 -19.62 -11.35
C LEU A 52 7.58 -20.24 -12.56
N ASP A 53 8.15 -21.28 -13.18
CA ASP A 53 7.53 -21.94 -14.31
C ASP A 53 6.26 -22.68 -13.90
N LEU A 54 6.28 -23.31 -12.72
CA LEU A 54 5.10 -23.93 -12.12
C LEU A 54 4.03 -22.87 -11.82
N PHE A 55 4.43 -21.73 -11.23
CA PHE A 55 3.51 -20.64 -10.93
C PHE A 55 2.84 -20.09 -12.21
N ILE A 56 3.62 -19.80 -13.25
CA ILE A 56 3.10 -19.29 -14.54
C ILE A 56 2.14 -20.30 -15.18
N ASN A 57 2.47 -21.59 -15.14
CA ASN A 57 1.59 -22.61 -15.65
C ASN A 57 0.24 -22.67 -14.89
N GLU A 58 0.26 -22.48 -13.58
CA GLU A 58 -0.98 -22.38 -12.79
C GLU A 58 -1.79 -21.10 -13.12
N MET A 59 -1.11 -19.97 -13.36
CA MET A 59 -1.77 -18.74 -13.82
C MET A 59 -2.44 -18.94 -15.18
N GLN A 60 -1.78 -19.64 -16.13
CA GLN A 60 -2.38 -19.99 -17.41
C GLN A 60 -3.67 -20.81 -17.22
N LYS A 61 -3.64 -21.83 -16.36
CA LYS A 61 -4.83 -22.65 -16.07
C LYS A 61 -5.98 -21.82 -15.47
N LEU A 62 -5.67 -20.84 -14.61
CA LEU A 62 -6.68 -19.93 -14.06
C LEU A 62 -7.28 -19.03 -15.14
N ILE A 63 -6.45 -18.49 -16.04
CA ILE A 63 -6.89 -17.67 -17.18
C ILE A 63 -7.79 -18.49 -18.11
N ASP A 64 -7.39 -19.72 -18.45
CA ASP A 64 -8.16 -20.64 -19.31
C ASP A 64 -9.53 -20.99 -18.70
N ARG A 65 -9.61 -21.03 -17.36
CA ARG A 65 -10.86 -21.22 -16.60
C ARG A 65 -11.69 -19.93 -16.49
N GLY A 66 -11.20 -18.80 -16.97
CA GLY A 66 -11.92 -17.54 -17.01
C GLY A 66 -11.55 -16.53 -15.93
N ALA A 67 -10.48 -16.77 -15.15
CA ALA A 67 -10.00 -15.76 -14.18
C ALA A 67 -9.56 -14.49 -14.90
N ARG A 68 -9.96 -13.33 -14.37
CA ARG A 68 -9.61 -11.99 -14.94
C ARG A 68 -9.03 -11.05 -13.91
N VAL A 69 -9.25 -11.29 -12.63
CA VAL A 69 -8.85 -10.39 -11.54
C VAL A 69 -7.90 -11.13 -10.60
N PHE A 70 -6.64 -10.71 -10.55
CA PHE A 70 -5.59 -11.33 -9.77
C PHE A 70 -5.06 -10.35 -8.71
N LYS A 71 -5.08 -10.77 -7.45
CA LYS A 71 -4.41 -10.03 -6.37
C LYS A 71 -3.20 -10.82 -5.87
N PHE A 72 -2.02 -10.28 -6.12
CA PHE A 72 -0.78 -10.81 -5.59
C PHE A 72 -0.67 -10.46 -4.10
N ILE A 73 -0.43 -11.48 -3.27
CA ILE A 73 -0.25 -11.29 -1.82
C ILE A 73 1.22 -11.31 -1.40
N ASP A 74 2.11 -11.25 -2.38
CA ASP A 74 3.53 -11.00 -2.19
C ASP A 74 3.74 -9.63 -1.52
N ARG A 75 4.45 -9.59 -0.39
CA ARG A 75 4.64 -8.36 0.40
C ARG A 75 5.52 -7.31 -0.27
N THR A 76 6.21 -7.67 -1.32
CA THR A 76 7.04 -6.78 -2.12
C THR A 76 7.25 -7.39 -3.50
N PHE A 77 6.34 -7.13 -4.40
CA PHE A 77 6.38 -7.66 -5.76
C PHE A 77 7.65 -7.28 -6.49
N ASN A 78 8.08 -6.00 -6.39
CA ASN A 78 9.25 -5.46 -7.08
C ASN A 78 10.59 -5.76 -6.39
N LEU A 79 10.68 -6.83 -5.60
CA LEU A 79 11.92 -7.22 -4.92
C LEU A 79 12.92 -7.89 -5.88
N SER A 80 12.46 -8.82 -6.71
CA SER A 80 13.26 -9.53 -7.71
C SER A 80 12.89 -9.07 -9.11
N ILE A 81 13.75 -8.29 -9.75
CA ILE A 81 13.48 -7.75 -11.08
C ILE A 81 13.25 -8.86 -12.12
N PRO A 82 14.05 -9.95 -12.18
CA PRO A 82 13.81 -11.03 -13.13
C PRO A 82 12.45 -11.72 -12.95
N ILE A 83 12.01 -11.94 -11.71
CA ILE A 83 10.69 -12.55 -11.44
C ILE A 83 9.58 -11.59 -11.83
N CYS A 84 9.70 -10.33 -11.43
CA CYS A 84 8.75 -9.28 -11.73
C CYS A 84 8.54 -9.11 -13.25
N THR A 85 9.65 -9.05 -14.00
CA THR A 85 9.63 -8.94 -15.48
C THR A 85 8.91 -10.13 -16.12
N GLN A 86 9.27 -11.36 -15.76
CA GLN A 86 8.63 -12.54 -16.33
C GLN A 86 7.14 -12.62 -16.04
N ILE A 87 6.70 -12.24 -14.83
CA ILE A 87 5.28 -12.18 -14.48
C ILE A 87 4.56 -11.11 -15.31
N LEU A 88 5.11 -9.90 -15.39
CA LEU A 88 4.51 -8.82 -16.16
C LEU A 88 4.45 -9.17 -17.66
N GLU A 89 5.51 -9.76 -18.23
CA GLU A 89 5.52 -10.23 -19.62
C GLU A 89 4.46 -11.31 -19.86
N PHE A 90 4.32 -12.27 -18.95
CA PHE A 90 3.29 -13.29 -19.04
C PHE A 90 1.88 -12.66 -19.13
N PHE A 91 1.54 -11.75 -18.22
CA PHE A 91 0.22 -11.11 -18.24
C PHE A 91 0.05 -10.14 -19.41
N LEU A 92 1.13 -9.50 -19.87
CA LEU A 92 1.10 -8.65 -21.04
C LEU A 92 0.76 -9.44 -22.32
N ASN A 93 1.19 -10.70 -22.42
CA ASN A 93 0.82 -11.59 -23.52
C ASN A 93 -0.66 -12.01 -23.52
N HIS A 94 -1.41 -11.66 -22.45
CA HIS A 94 -2.85 -11.93 -22.32
C HIS A 94 -3.67 -10.64 -22.19
N ILE A 95 -3.13 -9.53 -22.66
CA ILE A 95 -3.68 -8.18 -22.42
C ILE A 95 -5.08 -7.99 -23.04
N GLU A 96 -5.39 -8.73 -24.11
CA GLU A 96 -6.70 -8.72 -24.76
C GLU A 96 -7.83 -9.32 -23.93
N LEU A 97 -7.50 -9.96 -22.80
CA LEU A 97 -8.47 -10.62 -21.92
C LEU A 97 -9.03 -9.72 -20.83
N ASP A 98 -8.74 -8.43 -20.85
CA ASP A 98 -9.25 -7.43 -19.89
C ASP A 98 -8.86 -7.79 -18.44
N LEU A 99 -7.59 -8.12 -18.23
CA LEU A 99 -7.08 -8.54 -16.94
C LEU A 99 -6.90 -7.36 -15.98
N PHE A 100 -7.17 -7.60 -14.70
CA PHE A 100 -6.84 -6.68 -13.62
C PHE A 100 -5.83 -7.33 -12.65
N LEU A 101 -4.72 -6.65 -12.41
CA LEU A 101 -3.59 -7.12 -11.62
C LEU A 101 -3.32 -6.17 -10.45
N HIS A 102 -3.33 -6.69 -9.23
CA HIS A 102 -3.03 -5.90 -8.04
C HIS A 102 -1.74 -6.40 -7.39
N PHE A 103 -0.78 -5.48 -7.12
CA PHE A 103 0.52 -5.79 -6.53
C PHE A 103 0.83 -4.86 -5.36
N GLU A 104 1.47 -5.40 -4.28
CA GLU A 104 2.08 -4.61 -3.22
C GLU A 104 3.55 -4.28 -3.58
N MET A 105 3.95 -3.02 -3.48
CA MET A 105 5.27 -2.57 -3.90
C MET A 105 5.99 -1.70 -2.86
N VAL A 106 7.32 -1.70 -2.91
CA VAL A 106 8.10 -0.65 -2.25
C VAL A 106 8.23 0.55 -3.17
N PRO A 107 8.09 1.78 -2.62
CA PRO A 107 7.92 2.99 -3.41
C PRO A 107 9.18 3.47 -4.16
N ASP A 108 10.37 3.15 -3.67
CA ASP A 108 11.64 3.69 -4.14
C ASP A 108 12.41 2.75 -5.09
N ARG A 109 11.77 1.66 -5.53
CA ARG A 109 12.39 0.64 -6.38
C ARG A 109 11.55 0.36 -7.62
N LEU A 110 11.73 1.17 -8.65
CA LEU A 110 11.06 1.00 -9.95
C LEU A 110 12.07 1.20 -11.10
N PRO A 111 12.90 0.17 -11.40
CA PRO A 111 13.92 0.27 -12.44
C PRO A 111 13.30 0.31 -13.85
N SER A 112 14.14 0.67 -14.85
CA SER A 112 13.74 0.86 -16.25
C SER A 112 13.04 -0.35 -16.83
N GLU A 113 13.51 -1.55 -16.53
CA GLU A 113 12.95 -2.81 -17.05
C GLU A 113 11.47 -2.98 -16.66
N ILE A 114 11.12 -2.64 -15.41
CA ILE A 114 9.72 -2.67 -14.96
C ILE A 114 8.94 -1.50 -15.56
N ARG A 115 9.52 -0.28 -15.60
CA ARG A 115 8.88 0.90 -16.18
C ARG A 115 8.47 0.67 -17.63
N ASP A 116 9.36 0.08 -18.44
CA ASP A 116 9.10 -0.16 -19.87
C ASP A 116 8.00 -1.22 -20.11
N LEU A 117 7.81 -2.13 -19.16
CA LEU A 117 6.71 -3.10 -19.22
C LEU A 117 5.39 -2.49 -18.80
N ILE A 118 5.32 -1.81 -17.67
CA ILE A 118 4.04 -1.28 -17.15
C ILE A 118 3.45 -0.20 -18.06
N LYS A 119 4.27 0.54 -18.83
CA LYS A 119 3.79 1.47 -19.88
C LYS A 119 2.94 0.79 -20.97
N LYS A 120 3.13 -0.50 -21.19
CA LYS A 120 2.43 -1.24 -22.25
C LYS A 120 1.05 -1.74 -21.83
N PHE A 121 0.76 -1.70 -20.53
CA PHE A 121 -0.54 -2.15 -20.01
C PHE A 121 -1.62 -1.08 -20.22
N PRO A 122 -2.86 -1.48 -20.53
CA PRO A 122 -3.99 -0.57 -20.62
C PRO A 122 -4.23 0.19 -19.32
N HIS A 123 -4.83 1.36 -19.44
CA HIS A 123 -5.22 2.16 -18.29
C HIS A 123 -6.16 1.36 -17.36
N GLY A 124 -5.84 1.31 -16.07
CA GLY A 124 -6.65 0.64 -15.05
C GLY A 124 -6.51 -0.88 -15.00
N SER A 125 -5.62 -1.49 -15.82
CA SER A 125 -5.37 -2.94 -15.75
C SER A 125 -4.39 -3.34 -14.63
N ILE A 126 -3.62 -2.40 -14.11
CA ILE A 126 -2.70 -2.62 -12.98
C ILE A 126 -3.04 -1.65 -11.85
N GLN A 127 -3.05 -2.19 -10.64
CA GLN A 127 -3.07 -1.41 -9.41
C GLN A 127 -1.82 -1.71 -8.58
N PHE A 128 -1.13 -0.66 -8.12
CA PHE A 128 -0.05 -0.75 -7.16
C PHE A 128 -0.48 -0.24 -5.79
N GLU A 129 -0.38 -1.09 -4.78
CA GLU A 129 -0.46 -0.71 -3.38
C GLU A 129 0.94 -0.35 -2.89
N VAL A 130 1.15 0.92 -2.56
CA VAL A 130 2.48 1.51 -2.35
C VAL A 130 2.59 2.03 -0.92
N GLY A 131 3.25 1.28 -0.07
CA GLY A 131 3.40 1.68 1.33
C GLY A 131 4.42 2.81 1.48
N ILE A 132 3.97 4.03 1.76
CA ILE A 132 4.80 5.17 2.19
C ILE A 132 4.96 5.16 3.71
N GLN A 133 3.84 5.07 4.40
CA GLN A 133 3.63 4.97 5.84
C GLN A 133 3.88 6.29 6.60
N THR A 134 5.00 6.96 6.37
CA THR A 134 5.32 8.28 6.86
C THR A 134 6.26 9.00 5.89
N TRP A 135 6.12 10.31 5.82
CA TRP A 135 7.01 11.18 5.05
C TRP A 135 8.17 11.72 5.89
N ASN A 136 8.15 11.47 7.21
CA ASN A 136 9.15 11.94 8.15
C ASN A 136 10.30 10.92 8.26
N PRO A 137 11.55 11.26 7.87
CA PRO A 137 12.68 10.33 7.90
C PRO A 137 13.03 9.82 9.31
N GLU A 138 12.86 10.65 10.35
CA GLU A 138 13.16 10.25 11.72
C GLU A 138 12.11 9.26 12.25
N VAL A 139 10.83 9.48 11.92
CA VAL A 139 9.75 8.54 12.23
C VAL A 139 9.96 7.21 11.49
N ALA A 140 10.30 7.28 10.20
CA ALA A 140 10.62 6.10 9.41
C ALA A 140 11.77 5.29 10.03
N LYS A 141 12.83 5.97 10.48
CA LYS A 141 13.96 5.36 11.19
C LYS A 141 13.54 4.70 12.50
N ASN A 142 12.66 5.33 13.30
CA ASN A 142 12.15 4.75 14.54
C ASN A 142 11.51 3.38 14.30
N VAL A 143 10.75 3.22 13.23
CA VAL A 143 10.07 1.95 12.89
C VAL A 143 10.86 1.07 11.93
N SER A 144 12.17 1.28 11.83
CA SER A 144 13.08 0.51 10.97
C SER A 144 12.69 0.47 9.49
N ARG A 145 12.01 1.52 9.01
CA ARG A 145 11.67 1.72 7.61
C ARG A 145 12.66 2.69 6.96
N ARG A 146 13.04 2.38 5.73
CA ARG A 146 13.95 3.22 4.94
C ARG A 146 13.33 3.39 3.56
N ASN A 147 13.01 4.63 3.22
CA ASN A 147 12.57 5.04 1.88
C ASN A 147 13.51 6.14 1.37
N ASP A 148 13.90 6.04 0.11
CA ASP A 148 14.54 7.15 -0.61
C ASP A 148 13.43 8.07 -1.15
N LEU A 149 13.12 9.15 -0.44
CA LEU A 149 12.02 10.06 -0.79
C LEU A 149 12.23 10.75 -2.16
N THR A 150 13.47 10.90 -2.62
CA THR A 150 13.74 11.44 -3.97
C THR A 150 13.25 10.45 -5.02
N LYS A 151 13.63 9.18 -4.90
CA LYS A 151 13.15 8.12 -5.79
C LYS A 151 11.65 7.88 -5.69
N VAL A 152 11.08 8.03 -4.50
CA VAL A 152 9.62 7.97 -4.31
C VAL A 152 8.95 9.03 -5.18
N LYS A 153 9.39 10.30 -5.11
CA LYS A 153 8.84 11.39 -5.92
C LYS A 153 8.98 11.11 -7.43
N GLU A 154 10.16 10.69 -7.86
CA GLU A 154 10.41 10.34 -9.27
C GLU A 154 9.51 9.20 -9.76
N ASN A 155 9.32 8.17 -8.94
CA ASN A 155 8.50 7.02 -9.29
C ASN A 155 7.01 7.37 -9.35
N PHE A 156 6.48 8.15 -8.40
CA PHE A 156 5.09 8.62 -8.46
C PHE A 156 4.85 9.53 -9.65
N TYR A 157 5.78 10.46 -9.92
CA TYR A 157 5.69 11.31 -11.11
C TYR A 157 5.61 10.47 -12.40
N PHE A 158 6.47 9.45 -12.51
CA PHE A 158 6.45 8.52 -13.63
C PHE A 158 5.12 7.76 -13.72
N LEU A 159 4.65 7.17 -12.62
CA LEU A 159 3.40 6.40 -12.59
C LEU A 159 2.20 7.27 -13.02
N ALA A 160 2.10 8.47 -12.48
CA ALA A 160 0.99 9.38 -12.76
C ALA A 160 0.98 9.94 -14.19
N ASN A 161 2.16 10.18 -14.80
CA ASN A 161 2.25 10.90 -16.07
C ASN A 161 2.56 10.03 -17.29
N GLU A 162 3.14 8.84 -17.07
CA GLU A 162 3.63 8.01 -18.17
C GLU A 162 2.97 6.62 -18.23
N THR A 163 2.06 6.30 -17.30
CA THR A 163 1.40 4.98 -17.24
C THR A 163 -0.10 5.10 -17.00
N GLY A 164 -0.82 3.98 -17.20
CA GLY A 164 -2.22 3.83 -16.81
C GLY A 164 -2.39 3.07 -15.48
N VAL A 165 -1.33 2.95 -14.68
CA VAL A 165 -1.38 2.24 -13.40
C VAL A 165 -2.19 3.02 -12.38
N HIS A 166 -3.13 2.35 -11.71
CA HIS A 166 -3.83 2.89 -10.56
C HIS A 166 -2.94 2.79 -9.30
N THR A 167 -2.70 3.89 -8.64
CA THR A 167 -1.80 3.96 -7.48
C THR A 167 -2.57 4.16 -6.19
N HIS A 168 -2.38 3.24 -5.25
CA HIS A 168 -2.93 3.29 -3.90
C HIS A 168 -1.77 3.47 -2.91
N ALA A 169 -1.67 4.62 -2.26
CA ALA A 169 -0.58 4.96 -1.37
C ALA A 169 -1.01 4.95 0.10
N ASP A 170 -0.21 4.32 0.98
CA ASP A 170 -0.56 4.15 2.38
C ASP A 170 0.22 5.09 3.31
N LEU A 171 -0.49 5.69 4.26
CA LEU A 171 0.06 6.41 5.43
C LEU A 171 -0.47 5.81 6.73
N ILE A 172 0.35 5.83 7.79
CA ILE A 172 -0.02 5.33 9.12
C ILE A 172 0.04 6.46 10.15
N VAL A 173 -1.09 6.74 10.78
CA VAL A 173 -1.21 7.65 11.92
C VAL A 173 -0.78 6.97 13.22
N GLY A 174 -0.08 7.68 14.07
CA GLY A 174 0.30 7.21 15.42
C GLY A 174 1.60 6.44 15.47
N LEU A 175 2.46 6.56 14.46
CA LEU A 175 3.82 6.04 14.51
C LEU A 175 4.64 6.75 15.60
N PRO A 176 5.61 6.06 16.24
CA PRO A 176 6.39 6.62 17.35
C PRO A 176 7.23 7.82 16.92
N GLY A 177 6.95 8.99 17.54
CA GLY A 177 7.63 10.25 17.26
C GLY A 177 6.98 11.10 16.16
N GLU A 178 5.82 10.69 15.64
CA GLU A 178 5.08 11.51 14.67
C GLU A 178 3.95 12.27 15.36
N ASN A 179 3.95 13.59 15.19
CA ASN A 179 2.85 14.46 15.59
C ASN A 179 1.94 14.78 14.38
N ILE A 180 0.80 15.42 14.63
CA ILE A 180 -0.19 15.72 13.59
C ILE A 180 0.38 16.69 12.55
N GLN A 181 1.23 17.63 12.91
CA GLN A 181 1.83 18.59 11.98
C GLN A 181 2.77 17.88 10.98
N SER A 182 3.58 16.94 11.48
CA SER A 182 4.46 16.11 10.64
C SER A 182 3.62 15.23 9.69
N PHE A 183 2.58 14.59 10.22
CA PHE A 183 1.66 13.78 9.41
C PHE A 183 0.97 14.62 8.35
N ALA A 184 0.44 15.79 8.70
CA ALA A 184 -0.22 16.73 7.79
C ALA A 184 0.69 17.14 6.63
N HIS A 185 1.95 17.49 6.95
CA HIS A 185 2.94 17.80 5.93
C HIS A 185 3.18 16.61 4.99
N GLY A 186 3.36 15.41 5.54
CA GLY A 186 3.57 14.19 4.76
C GLY A 186 2.38 13.84 3.87
N PHE A 187 1.17 14.03 4.37
CA PHE A 187 -0.07 13.84 3.63
C PHE A 187 -0.15 14.80 2.43
N ASP A 188 0.09 16.10 2.67
CA ASP A 188 0.05 17.10 1.60
C ASP A 188 1.15 16.89 0.55
N GLU A 189 2.37 16.47 0.97
CA GLU A 189 3.44 16.09 0.03
C GLU A 189 3.03 14.90 -0.83
N LEU A 190 2.46 13.85 -0.22
CA LEU A 190 2.00 12.67 -0.96
C LEU A 190 0.85 13.01 -1.90
N TYR A 191 -0.11 13.82 -1.45
CA TYR A 191 -1.24 14.24 -2.27
C TYR A 191 -0.79 14.97 -3.55
N ARG A 192 0.23 15.86 -3.45
CA ARG A 192 0.79 16.57 -4.61
C ARG A 192 1.46 15.65 -5.64
N LEU A 193 1.85 14.45 -5.26
CA LEU A 193 2.39 13.45 -6.19
C LEU A 193 1.30 12.77 -7.04
N GLY A 194 0.04 13.01 -6.72
CA GLY A 194 -1.11 12.57 -7.50
C GLY A 194 -1.38 11.05 -7.48
N PRO A 195 -1.27 10.34 -6.35
CA PRO A 195 -1.80 8.98 -6.29
C PRO A 195 -3.32 9.01 -6.50
N ASP A 196 -3.86 7.93 -7.07
CA ASP A 196 -5.32 7.82 -7.27
C ASP A 196 -6.06 7.69 -5.94
N GLU A 197 -5.44 7.01 -4.97
CA GLU A 197 -5.97 6.86 -3.61
C GLU A 197 -4.88 7.05 -2.55
N ILE A 198 -5.25 7.64 -1.40
CA ILE A 198 -4.41 7.68 -0.20
C ILE A 198 -5.15 6.98 0.93
N GLN A 199 -4.67 5.83 1.36
CA GLN A 199 -5.19 5.17 2.55
C GLN A 199 -4.54 5.75 3.81
N VAL A 200 -5.37 6.26 4.71
CA VAL A 200 -4.95 6.73 6.03
C VAL A 200 -5.27 5.65 7.05
N GLY A 201 -4.28 4.81 7.34
CA GLY A 201 -4.38 3.77 8.36
C GLY A 201 -4.07 4.31 9.75
N ILE A 202 -4.67 3.70 10.77
CA ILE A 202 -4.32 3.96 12.18
C ILE A 202 -3.48 2.81 12.70
N LEU A 203 -2.35 3.11 13.36
CA LEU A 203 -1.43 2.10 13.87
C LEU A 203 -2.15 1.06 14.73
N LYS A 204 -1.85 -0.20 14.50
CA LYS A 204 -2.34 -1.34 15.28
C LYS A 204 -1.19 -2.08 15.95
N ARG A 205 -1.39 -2.49 17.18
CA ARG A 205 -0.43 -3.33 17.95
C ARG A 205 -0.63 -4.80 17.57
N LEU A 206 -0.04 -5.23 16.47
CA LEU A 206 -0.15 -6.60 16.03
C LEU A 206 0.75 -7.52 16.90
N LYS A 207 0.22 -8.66 17.30
CA LYS A 207 0.90 -9.61 18.21
C LYS A 207 2.23 -10.09 17.61
N GLY A 208 3.32 -9.96 18.38
CA GLY A 208 4.65 -10.41 17.98
C GLY A 208 5.47 -9.37 17.21
N THR A 209 4.88 -8.25 16.80
CA THR A 209 5.62 -7.19 16.13
C THR A 209 6.52 -6.41 17.09
N PRO A 210 7.70 -5.94 16.64
CA PRO A 210 8.64 -5.18 17.49
C PRO A 210 8.15 -3.79 17.93
N ILE A 211 7.02 -3.30 17.40
CA ILE A 211 6.49 -1.97 17.70
C ILE A 211 6.34 -1.70 19.19
N THR A 212 6.12 -2.75 19.99
CA THR A 212 5.97 -2.67 21.45
C THR A 212 7.19 -2.12 22.18
N ARG A 213 8.38 -2.16 21.58
CA ARG A 213 9.60 -1.60 22.17
C ARG A 213 9.55 -0.08 22.35
N HIS A 214 8.61 0.57 21.65
CA HIS A 214 8.42 2.02 21.67
C HIS A 214 7.42 2.48 22.73
N ASP A 215 6.69 1.55 23.37
CA ASP A 215 5.59 1.86 24.27
C ASP A 215 5.99 2.83 25.38
N GLN A 216 7.13 2.61 26.04
CA GLN A 216 7.60 3.46 27.13
C GLN A 216 8.13 4.81 26.65
N ASN A 217 9.03 4.81 25.64
CA ASN A 217 9.71 6.03 25.20
C ASN A 217 8.77 7.02 24.51
N PHE A 218 7.72 6.53 23.86
CA PHE A 218 6.73 7.34 23.15
C PHE A 218 5.35 7.32 23.85
N GLN A 219 5.25 6.78 25.08
CA GLN A 219 4.02 6.72 25.89
C GLN A 219 2.83 6.20 25.07
N MET A 220 3.05 5.12 24.31
CA MET A 220 2.07 4.56 23.41
C MET A 220 1.03 3.76 24.19
N VAL A 221 -0.24 4.10 24.02
CA VAL A 221 -1.37 3.40 24.65
C VAL A 221 -2.27 2.86 23.55
N TYR A 222 -2.58 1.58 23.63
CA TYR A 222 -3.41 0.87 22.65
C TYR A 222 -4.72 0.39 23.27
N SER A 223 -5.73 0.17 22.41
CA SER A 223 -6.93 -0.56 22.82
C SER A 223 -6.56 -1.99 23.23
N GLU A 224 -7.19 -2.48 24.27
CA GLU A 224 -7.10 -3.88 24.70
C GLU A 224 -7.94 -4.80 23.82
N ASP A 225 -8.94 -4.24 23.14
CA ASP A 225 -9.82 -4.94 22.23
C ASP A 225 -9.34 -4.88 20.77
N PRO A 226 -9.62 -5.90 19.96
CA PRO A 226 -9.40 -5.84 18.52
C PRO A 226 -10.08 -4.61 17.88
N PRO A 227 -9.43 -3.94 16.97
CA PRO A 227 -8.20 -4.30 16.25
C PRO A 227 -6.89 -3.82 16.92
N PHE A 228 -6.85 -3.61 18.23
CA PHE A 228 -5.67 -3.20 19.01
C PHE A 228 -5.06 -1.87 18.54
N GLN A 229 -5.93 -0.93 18.25
CA GLN A 229 -5.57 0.35 17.65
C GLN A 229 -4.89 1.26 18.67
N ILE A 230 -3.95 2.10 18.21
CA ILE A 230 -3.33 3.14 19.03
C ILE A 230 -4.39 4.17 19.47
N LEU A 231 -4.39 4.50 20.76
CA LEU A 231 -5.31 5.46 21.37
C LEU A 231 -4.65 6.81 21.62
N LYS A 232 -3.35 6.81 21.96
CA LYS A 232 -2.54 8.02 22.13
C LYS A 232 -1.05 7.68 22.09
N THR A 233 -0.24 8.71 21.82
CA THR A 233 1.21 8.69 22.02
C THR A 233 1.61 9.91 22.85
N LYS A 234 2.91 10.11 23.13
CA LYS A 234 3.37 11.35 23.76
C LYS A 234 3.18 12.58 22.85
N ASP A 235 3.13 12.38 21.53
CA ASP A 235 3.11 13.41 20.50
C ASP A 235 1.71 13.66 19.91
N VAL A 236 0.75 12.75 20.19
CA VAL A 236 -0.65 12.83 19.77
C VAL A 236 -1.54 12.41 20.93
N SER A 237 -2.37 13.31 21.42
CA SER A 237 -3.33 13.06 22.51
C SER A 237 -4.46 12.11 22.08
N PHE A 238 -5.21 11.57 23.04
CA PHE A 238 -6.38 10.73 22.75
C PHE A 238 -7.41 11.48 21.91
N GLU A 239 -7.69 12.73 22.27
CA GLU A 239 -8.67 13.56 21.55
C GLU A 239 -8.23 13.79 20.09
N GLU A 240 -6.97 14.13 19.87
CA GLU A 240 -6.42 14.29 18.53
C GLU A 240 -6.46 12.98 17.72
N MET A 241 -6.19 11.84 18.37
CA MET A 241 -6.29 10.53 17.72
C MET A 241 -7.73 10.22 17.29
N GLN A 242 -8.75 10.60 18.08
CA GLN A 242 -10.15 10.48 17.68
C GLN A 242 -10.49 11.36 16.49
N LYS A 243 -9.93 12.57 16.41
CA LYS A 243 -10.06 13.46 15.25
C LYS A 243 -9.39 12.85 14.01
N MET A 244 -8.21 12.25 14.16
CA MET A 244 -7.53 11.53 13.07
C MET A 244 -8.33 10.32 12.56
N ASN A 245 -8.98 9.58 13.45
CA ASN A 245 -9.90 8.49 13.05
C ASN A 245 -11.07 9.01 12.19
N ARG A 246 -11.65 10.16 12.57
CA ARG A 246 -12.70 10.79 11.76
C ARG A 246 -12.16 11.27 10.42
N PHE A 247 -11.01 11.96 10.44
CA PHE A 247 -10.35 12.40 9.20
C PHE A 247 -10.15 11.22 8.24
N ALA A 248 -9.55 10.12 8.70
CA ALA A 248 -9.30 8.93 7.88
C ALA A 248 -10.60 8.40 7.23
N LYS A 249 -11.68 8.32 8.02
CA LYS A 249 -12.99 7.86 7.53
C LYS A 249 -13.59 8.82 6.51
N TYR A 250 -13.56 10.12 6.75
CA TYR A 250 -14.12 11.11 5.82
C TYR A 250 -13.27 11.23 4.56
N TRP A 251 -11.96 11.14 4.69
CA TRP A 251 -11.06 11.09 3.54
C TRP A 251 -11.40 9.92 2.62
N ASP A 252 -11.52 8.73 3.17
CA ASP A 252 -11.90 7.53 2.41
C ASP A 252 -13.26 7.69 1.72
N LEU A 253 -14.26 8.18 2.45
CA LEU A 253 -15.62 8.38 1.94
C LEU A 253 -15.68 9.43 0.82
N ILE A 254 -14.97 10.56 0.95
CA ILE A 254 -15.13 11.72 0.07
C ILE A 254 -14.11 11.67 -1.08
N ALA A 255 -12.85 11.36 -0.78
CA ALA A 255 -11.77 11.37 -1.78
C ALA A 255 -11.61 10.01 -2.48
N ASN A 256 -11.29 8.94 -1.72
CA ASN A 256 -10.97 7.64 -2.31
C ASN A 256 -12.17 6.99 -3.02
N SER A 257 -13.41 7.23 -2.56
CA SER A 257 -14.60 6.64 -3.19
C SER A 257 -14.81 7.07 -4.65
N GLY A 258 -14.20 8.17 -5.07
CA GLY A 258 -14.39 8.75 -6.40
C GLY A 258 -15.79 9.33 -6.67
N GLN A 259 -16.73 9.23 -5.70
CA GLN A 259 -18.11 9.69 -5.88
C GLN A 259 -18.26 11.21 -5.77
N PHE A 260 -17.31 11.88 -5.10
CA PHE A 260 -17.41 13.30 -4.76
C PHE A 260 -16.36 14.17 -5.49
N LYS A 261 -16.03 13.83 -6.73
CA LYS A 261 -14.97 14.53 -7.51
C LYS A 261 -15.17 16.06 -7.59
N GLN A 262 -16.41 16.54 -7.73
CA GLN A 262 -16.69 17.98 -7.78
C GLN A 262 -16.52 18.63 -6.41
N THR A 263 -16.93 17.94 -5.35
CA THR A 263 -16.73 18.40 -3.96
C THR A 263 -15.25 18.47 -3.63
N MET A 264 -14.45 17.46 -4.05
CA MET A 264 -13.00 17.47 -3.84
C MET A 264 -12.33 18.66 -4.54
N LYS A 265 -12.72 18.99 -5.78
CA LYS A 265 -12.24 20.19 -6.47
C LYS A 265 -12.50 21.46 -5.66
N LEU A 266 -13.72 21.62 -5.15
CA LEU A 266 -14.08 22.78 -4.33
C LEU A 266 -13.26 22.85 -3.04
N ILE A 267 -13.03 21.70 -2.38
CA ILE A 267 -12.21 21.62 -1.17
C ILE A 267 -10.75 21.99 -1.48
N GLU A 268 -10.22 21.55 -2.61
CA GLU A 268 -8.88 21.91 -3.09
C GLU A 268 -8.75 23.42 -3.31
N GLU A 269 -9.68 24.02 -4.02
CA GLU A 269 -9.73 25.48 -4.25
C GLU A 269 -9.81 26.24 -2.90
N LEU A 270 -10.65 25.76 -1.99
CA LEU A 270 -10.79 26.31 -0.66
C LEU A 270 -9.45 26.20 0.12
N SER A 271 -8.76 25.08 0.02
CA SER A 271 -7.48 24.87 0.69
C SER A 271 -6.42 25.86 0.24
N GLN A 272 -6.39 26.20 -1.05
CA GLN A 272 -5.45 27.19 -1.61
C GLN A 272 -5.73 28.63 -1.12
N SER A 273 -6.96 28.93 -0.70
CA SER A 273 -7.35 30.22 -0.15
C SER A 273 -7.05 30.37 1.35
N THR A 274 -6.71 29.27 2.04
CA THR A 274 -6.33 29.30 3.47
C THR A 274 -4.89 29.74 3.66
N GLU A 275 -4.56 30.30 4.83
CA GLU A 275 -3.18 30.68 5.16
C GLU A 275 -2.21 29.50 5.11
N SER A 276 -2.66 28.33 5.54
CA SER A 276 -1.85 27.09 5.56
C SER A 276 -1.63 26.49 4.19
N LYS A 277 -2.49 26.77 3.20
CA LYS A 277 -2.54 26.13 1.88
C LYS A 277 -2.45 24.60 1.96
N SER A 278 -3.04 24.02 3.00
CA SER A 278 -2.99 22.58 3.31
C SER A 278 -4.34 21.94 3.06
N LEU A 279 -4.37 20.95 2.19
CA LEU A 279 -5.56 20.14 1.96
C LEU A 279 -5.90 19.32 3.21
N PHE A 280 -4.87 18.75 3.86
CA PHE A 280 -5.05 18.02 5.11
C PHE A 280 -5.81 18.85 6.15
N TRP A 281 -5.33 20.06 6.48
CA TRP A 281 -5.95 20.90 7.50
C TRP A 281 -7.35 21.38 7.12
N THR A 282 -7.62 21.55 5.82
CA THR A 282 -8.95 21.91 5.34
C THR A 282 -9.93 20.76 5.58
N ILE A 283 -9.61 19.55 5.17
CA ILE A 283 -10.48 18.37 5.37
C ILE A 283 -10.56 17.99 6.86
N PHE A 284 -9.44 18.08 7.60
CA PHE A 284 -9.41 17.79 9.02
C PHE A 284 -10.42 18.64 9.79
N ARG A 285 -10.47 19.96 9.53
CA ARG A 285 -11.45 20.87 10.12
C ARG A 285 -12.89 20.58 9.67
N LEU A 286 -13.10 20.22 8.41
CA LEU A 286 -14.42 19.82 7.91
C LEU A 286 -14.92 18.50 8.52
N SER A 287 -14.01 17.66 9.02
CA SER A 287 -14.34 16.37 9.66
C SER A 287 -14.63 16.50 11.16
N GLU A 288 -14.39 17.65 11.79
CA GLU A 288 -14.68 17.92 13.21
C GLU A 288 -16.19 18.12 13.47
#